data_24f0d71f6ca649f57e8b495b2fad371a
#
_entry.id   24f0d71f6ca649f57e8b495b2fad371a
#
_cell.length_a   1.000
_cell.length_b   1.000
_cell.length_c   1.000
_cell.angle_alpha   90.00
_cell.angle_beta   90.00
_cell.angle_gamma   90.00
#
_symmetry.space_group_name_H-M   'P 1'
#
loop_
_entity.id
_entity.type
_entity.pdbx_description
1 polymer ?
#
loop_
_entity_poly.entity_id
_entity_poly.type
_entity_poly.pdbx_seq_one_letter_code
_entity_poly.pdbx_strand_id
1 'polypeptide(L)'
;MILAIDIGNTNICIGGLEGDRIRFAFRMVTRPHCTPDEYTAELRFLLRRFQFEKAACTGAILCSVVPALSGPLAEAVRRLTGFEPLRVAHTLDTGLTFAIDAPERLGQDRIADAAGAAALYSLPCMTVDLGTASTYNVISADRRFLGGFIVPGVQTSLRAISAGTAQLPPIAPEAPARLIGKNTEECLNSGAVYGTAAMLEGQIGRAHV
;
A
#
# COMPACT_ATOMS: atom_id res chain seq x y z
N MET A 1 -10.00 -7.37 18.96
CA MET A 1 -8.96 -6.77 18.09
C MET A 1 -8.93 -7.49 16.75
N ILE A 2 -8.88 -6.77 15.64
CA ILE A 2 -8.73 -7.33 14.28
C ILE A 2 -7.26 -7.23 13.89
N LEU A 3 -6.70 -8.31 13.34
CA LEU A 3 -5.36 -8.31 12.75
C LEU A 3 -5.47 -8.01 11.26
N ALA A 4 -4.90 -6.89 10.81
CA ALA A 4 -4.86 -6.49 9.41
C ALA A 4 -3.47 -6.73 8.82
N ILE A 5 -3.43 -7.34 7.64
CA ILE A 5 -2.20 -7.68 6.92
C ILE A 5 -2.29 -7.13 5.51
N ASP A 6 -1.29 -6.35 5.12
CA ASP A 6 -1.11 -5.87 3.76
C ASP A 6 0.22 -6.41 3.19
N ILE A 7 0.12 -7.18 2.11
CA ILE A 7 1.25 -7.84 1.45
C ILE A 7 1.61 -7.08 0.18
N GLY A 8 2.55 -6.14 0.32
CA GLY A 8 3.13 -5.41 -0.78
C GLY A 8 4.36 -6.11 -1.39
N ASN A 9 4.79 -5.66 -2.56
CA ASN A 9 5.97 -6.22 -3.25
C ASN A 9 7.29 -6.04 -2.48
N THR A 10 7.41 -4.99 -1.69
CA THR A 10 8.63 -4.66 -0.94
C THR A 10 8.50 -4.97 0.55
N ASN A 11 7.35 -4.66 1.12
CA ASN A 11 7.08 -4.83 2.54
C ASN A 11 5.74 -5.49 2.77
N ILE A 12 5.64 -6.21 3.89
CA ILE A 12 4.41 -6.69 4.48
C ILE A 12 4.13 -5.81 5.69
N CYS A 13 2.99 -5.13 5.71
CA CYS A 13 2.54 -4.32 6.84
C CYS A 13 1.54 -5.11 7.67
N ILE A 14 1.71 -5.08 8.99
CA ILE A 14 0.81 -5.75 9.92
C ILE A 14 0.34 -4.73 10.96
N GLY A 15 -0.97 -4.69 11.19
CA GLY A 15 -1.58 -3.81 12.19
C GLY A 15 -2.60 -4.54 13.05
N GLY A 16 -2.68 -4.17 14.32
CA GLY A 16 -3.76 -4.57 15.23
C GLY A 16 -4.74 -3.42 15.43
N LEU A 17 -6.01 -3.64 15.09
CA LEU A 17 -7.07 -2.64 15.21
C LEU A 17 -8.06 -3.00 16.32
N GLU A 18 -8.41 -2.02 17.14
CA GLU A 18 -9.44 -2.14 18.15
C GLU A 18 -10.44 -0.99 18.00
N GLY A 19 -11.60 -1.31 17.44
CA GLY A 19 -12.49 -0.28 16.89
C GLY A 19 -11.76 0.53 15.82
N ASP A 20 -11.80 1.85 15.95
CA ASP A 20 -11.15 2.79 15.01
C ASP A 20 -9.68 3.12 15.35
N ARG A 21 -9.11 2.42 16.32
CA ARG A 21 -7.75 2.70 16.80
C ARG A 21 -6.76 1.64 16.36
N ILE A 22 -5.64 2.09 15.79
CA ILE A 22 -4.47 1.25 15.56
C ILE A 22 -3.73 1.11 16.90
N ARG A 23 -3.70 -0.09 17.47
CA ARG A 23 -3.00 -0.42 18.71
C ARG A 23 -1.51 -0.60 18.50
N PHE A 24 -1.16 -1.20 17.37
CA PHE A 24 0.21 -1.36 16.91
C PHE A 24 0.25 -1.49 15.39
N ALA A 25 1.39 -1.14 14.82
CA ALA A 25 1.73 -1.46 13.43
C ALA A 25 3.23 -1.74 13.31
N PHE A 26 3.59 -2.67 12.45
CA PHE A 26 4.99 -2.96 12.11
C PHE A 26 5.12 -3.44 10.67
N ARG A 27 6.35 -3.46 10.17
CA ARG A 27 6.70 -3.92 8.82
C ARG A 27 7.69 -5.06 8.87
N MET A 28 7.57 -5.94 7.88
CA MET A 28 8.54 -6.97 7.53
C MET A 28 8.91 -6.80 6.06
N VAL A 29 10.10 -7.25 5.69
CA VAL A 29 10.49 -7.32 4.27
C VAL A 29 9.72 -8.45 3.59
N THR A 30 9.22 -8.21 2.39
CA THR A 30 8.59 -9.25 1.57
C THR A 30 9.64 -10.25 1.10
N ARG A 31 9.46 -11.51 1.44
CA ARG A 31 10.35 -12.63 1.05
C ARG A 31 9.55 -13.66 0.24
N PRO A 32 9.68 -13.69 -1.10
CA PRO A 32 8.80 -14.46 -1.98
C PRO A 32 8.78 -15.98 -1.74
N HIS A 33 9.81 -16.53 -1.12
CA HIS A 33 9.95 -17.97 -0.90
C HIS A 33 9.78 -18.39 0.56
N CYS A 34 9.28 -17.52 1.41
CA CYS A 34 9.07 -17.82 2.83
C CYS A 34 7.89 -18.78 3.02
N THR A 35 8.09 -19.79 3.81
CA THR A 35 7.09 -20.82 4.11
C THR A 35 6.08 -20.34 5.16
N PRO A 36 4.91 -21.00 5.29
CA PRO A 36 3.97 -20.72 6.37
C PRO A 36 4.57 -20.86 7.77
N ASP A 37 5.52 -21.81 7.95
CA ASP A 37 6.18 -22.03 9.25
C ASP A 37 7.11 -20.87 9.61
N GLU A 38 7.90 -20.38 8.65
CA GLU A 38 8.77 -19.22 8.84
C GLU A 38 7.95 -17.96 9.15
N TYR A 39 6.88 -17.68 8.39
CA TYR A 39 5.99 -16.56 8.69
C TYR A 39 5.29 -16.70 10.04
N THR A 40 4.88 -17.93 10.43
CA THR A 40 4.28 -18.17 11.74
C THR A 40 5.26 -17.86 12.86
N ALA A 41 6.52 -18.29 12.73
CA ALA A 41 7.55 -18.04 13.73
C ALA A 41 7.88 -16.55 13.86
N GLU A 42 8.09 -15.87 12.73
CA GLU A 42 8.42 -14.44 12.68
C GLU A 42 7.28 -13.57 13.21
N LEU A 43 6.05 -13.80 12.73
CA LEU A 43 4.88 -13.07 13.20
C LEU A 43 4.63 -13.30 14.69
N ARG A 44 4.79 -14.53 15.18
CA ARG A 44 4.67 -14.83 16.61
C ARG A 44 5.67 -14.04 17.44
N PHE A 45 6.92 -13.97 17.00
CA PHE A 45 7.95 -13.19 17.67
C PHE A 45 7.62 -11.71 17.70
N LEU A 46 7.23 -11.12 16.57
CA LEU A 46 6.90 -9.70 16.46
C LEU A 46 5.64 -9.34 17.24
N LEU A 47 4.57 -10.14 17.13
CA LEU A 47 3.32 -9.90 17.83
C LEU A 47 3.47 -9.94 19.37
N ARG A 48 4.37 -10.79 19.90
CA ARG A 48 4.69 -10.81 21.33
C ARG A 48 5.23 -9.48 21.84
N ARG A 49 5.98 -8.75 21.03
CA ARG A 49 6.50 -7.41 21.42
C ARG A 49 5.38 -6.39 21.66
N PHE A 50 4.23 -6.60 21.04
CA PHE A 50 3.05 -5.76 21.16
C PHE A 50 2.00 -6.36 22.11
N GLN A 51 2.38 -7.38 22.87
CA GLN A 51 1.50 -8.06 23.83
C GLN A 51 0.20 -8.56 23.16
N PHE A 52 0.31 -8.99 21.91
CA PHE A 52 -0.82 -9.58 21.21
C PHE A 52 -1.21 -10.91 21.83
N GLU A 53 -2.45 -11.00 22.29
CA GLU A 53 -3.04 -12.22 22.81
C GLU A 53 -4.05 -12.80 21.81
N LYS A 54 -3.92 -14.09 21.53
CA LYS A 54 -4.86 -14.79 20.66
C LYS A 54 -6.30 -14.66 21.11
N ALA A 55 -6.55 -14.70 22.42
CA ALA A 55 -7.88 -14.60 23.02
C ALA A 55 -8.55 -13.22 22.78
N ALA A 56 -7.76 -12.17 22.58
CA ALA A 56 -8.25 -10.84 22.26
C ALA A 56 -8.51 -10.62 20.75
N CYS A 57 -8.08 -11.56 19.90
CA CYS A 57 -8.31 -11.49 18.45
C CYS A 57 -9.74 -11.89 18.13
N THR A 58 -10.44 -11.07 17.37
CA THR A 58 -11.83 -11.30 16.96
C THR A 58 -11.97 -11.55 15.45
N GLY A 59 -10.87 -11.44 14.71
CA GLY A 59 -10.83 -11.66 13.26
C GLY A 59 -9.52 -11.21 12.65
N ALA A 60 -9.36 -11.53 11.37
CA ALA A 60 -8.21 -11.09 10.58
C ALA A 60 -8.66 -10.71 9.17
N ILE A 61 -7.96 -9.75 8.56
CA ILE A 61 -8.15 -9.35 7.17
C ILE A 61 -6.81 -9.30 6.45
N LEU A 62 -6.80 -9.70 5.19
CA LEU A 62 -5.60 -9.79 4.36
C LEU A 62 -5.82 -9.12 3.01
N CYS A 63 -4.97 -8.16 2.71
CA CYS A 63 -4.78 -7.54 1.41
C CYS A 63 -3.48 -8.05 0.81
N SER A 64 -3.43 -8.34 -0.49
CA SER A 64 -2.20 -8.83 -1.13
C SER A 64 -2.13 -8.48 -2.61
N VAL A 65 -0.97 -7.93 -3.00
CA VAL A 65 -0.57 -7.79 -4.42
C VAL A 65 0.54 -8.77 -4.79
N VAL A 66 0.81 -9.76 -3.93
CA VAL A 66 1.81 -10.83 -4.15
C VAL A 66 1.12 -12.20 -4.02
N PRO A 67 0.55 -12.72 -5.12
CA PRO A 67 -0.27 -13.95 -5.07
C PRO A 67 0.44 -15.16 -4.44
N ALA A 68 1.75 -15.31 -4.67
CA ALA A 68 2.53 -16.41 -4.11
C ALA A 68 2.59 -16.42 -2.58
N LEU A 69 2.42 -15.27 -1.93
CA LEU A 69 2.49 -15.13 -0.47
C LEU A 69 1.12 -15.13 0.21
N SER A 70 0.05 -14.95 -0.54
CA SER A 70 -1.30 -14.86 0.02
C SER A 70 -1.70 -16.13 0.78
N GLY A 71 -1.36 -17.32 0.25
CA GLY A 71 -1.60 -18.60 0.91
C GLY A 71 -0.75 -18.81 2.16
N PRO A 72 0.58 -18.74 2.04
CA PRO A 72 1.50 -18.90 3.18
C PRO A 72 1.19 -17.98 4.36
N LEU A 73 0.92 -16.69 4.09
CA LEU A 73 0.59 -15.73 5.14
C LEU A 73 -0.81 -15.95 5.73
N ALA A 74 -1.80 -16.29 4.92
CA ALA A 74 -3.13 -16.64 5.43
C ALA A 74 -3.05 -17.82 6.41
N GLU A 75 -2.29 -18.86 6.06
CA GLU A 75 -2.09 -20.02 6.94
C GLU A 75 -1.37 -19.62 8.24
N ALA A 76 -0.31 -18.81 8.16
CA ALA A 76 0.39 -18.31 9.34
C ALA A 76 -0.56 -17.51 10.27
N VAL A 77 -1.37 -16.63 9.70
CA VAL A 77 -2.37 -15.85 10.45
C VAL A 77 -3.41 -16.75 11.10
N ARG A 78 -3.94 -17.73 10.36
CA ARG A 78 -4.91 -18.71 10.88
C ARG A 78 -4.35 -19.47 12.09
N ARG A 79 -3.10 -19.90 12.03
CA ARG A 79 -2.44 -20.61 13.15
C ARG A 79 -2.28 -19.72 14.39
N LEU A 80 -1.98 -18.45 14.19
CA LEU A 80 -1.73 -17.50 15.29
C LEU A 80 -3.00 -16.97 15.92
N THR A 81 -4.02 -16.69 15.11
CA THR A 81 -5.27 -16.07 15.57
C THR A 81 -6.40 -17.07 15.80
N GLY A 82 -6.42 -18.18 15.05
CA GLY A 82 -7.54 -19.11 14.98
C GLY A 82 -8.57 -18.72 13.93
N PHE A 83 -8.41 -17.59 13.24
CA PHE A 83 -9.32 -17.10 12.20
C PHE A 83 -8.71 -17.26 10.82
N GLU A 84 -9.50 -17.75 9.86
CA GLU A 84 -9.17 -17.60 8.44
C GLU A 84 -9.30 -16.11 8.09
N PRO A 85 -8.25 -15.47 7.56
CA PRO A 85 -8.33 -14.05 7.26
C PRO A 85 -9.29 -13.78 6.09
N LEU A 86 -10.18 -12.80 6.28
CA LEU A 86 -11.01 -12.26 5.22
C LEU A 86 -10.09 -11.65 4.14
N ARG A 87 -10.26 -12.03 2.89
CA ARG A 87 -9.45 -11.50 1.78
C ARG A 87 -10.12 -10.28 1.17
N VAL A 88 -9.37 -9.21 1.01
CA VAL A 88 -9.86 -8.03 0.29
C VAL A 88 -10.11 -8.40 -1.17
N ALA A 89 -11.30 -8.11 -1.66
CA ALA A 89 -11.71 -8.34 -3.03
C ALA A 89 -12.82 -7.35 -3.43
N HIS A 90 -13.02 -7.13 -4.74
CA HIS A 90 -14.08 -6.26 -5.26
C HIS A 90 -15.50 -6.76 -4.90
N THR A 91 -15.63 -8.03 -4.55
CA THR A 91 -16.89 -8.65 -4.11
C THR A 91 -17.21 -8.43 -2.63
N LEU A 92 -16.25 -7.89 -1.87
CA LEU A 92 -16.45 -7.57 -0.47
C LEU A 92 -17.33 -6.32 -0.35
N ASP A 93 -18.28 -6.35 0.56
CA ASP A 93 -19.08 -5.15 0.86
C ASP A 93 -18.20 -4.11 1.59
N THR A 94 -17.64 -3.19 0.81
CA THR A 94 -16.80 -2.07 1.27
C THR A 94 -17.59 -0.77 1.37
N GLY A 95 -18.87 -0.79 1.03
CA GLY A 95 -19.70 0.40 0.85
C GLY A 95 -19.32 1.22 -0.38
N LEU A 96 -18.53 0.64 -1.31
CA LEU A 96 -18.21 1.21 -2.61
C LEU A 96 -18.85 0.42 -3.73
N THR A 97 -19.18 1.10 -4.83
CA THR A 97 -19.46 0.45 -6.11
C THR A 97 -18.29 0.70 -7.06
N PHE A 98 -18.01 -0.25 -7.95
CA PHE A 98 -16.86 -0.16 -8.87
C PHE A 98 -17.37 0.19 -10.27
N ALA A 99 -17.10 1.43 -10.72
CA ALA A 99 -17.47 1.95 -12.05
C ALA A 99 -16.29 1.86 -13.01
N ILE A 100 -15.70 0.67 -13.11
CA ILE A 100 -14.55 0.35 -13.97
C ILE A 100 -14.85 -0.91 -14.80
N ASP A 101 -14.13 -1.09 -15.90
CA ASP A 101 -14.41 -2.16 -16.88
C ASP A 101 -14.17 -3.58 -16.33
N ALA A 102 -13.18 -3.77 -15.44
CA ALA A 102 -12.77 -5.07 -14.92
C ALA A 102 -12.49 -5.02 -13.41
N PRO A 103 -13.52 -4.94 -12.54
CA PRO A 103 -13.36 -4.87 -11.09
C PRO A 103 -12.57 -6.05 -10.49
N GLU A 104 -12.67 -7.22 -11.10
CA GLU A 104 -11.97 -8.44 -10.68
C GLU A 104 -10.45 -8.37 -10.88
N ARG A 105 -9.97 -7.42 -11.68
CA ARG A 105 -8.53 -7.15 -11.91
C ARG A 105 -7.98 -6.02 -11.07
N LEU A 106 -8.84 -5.35 -10.31
CA LEU A 106 -8.39 -4.25 -9.44
C LEU A 106 -7.51 -4.79 -8.32
N GLY A 107 -6.35 -4.16 -8.12
CA GLY A 107 -5.46 -4.49 -7.01
C GLY A 107 -6.17 -4.36 -5.66
N GLN A 108 -5.94 -5.33 -4.79
CA GLN A 108 -6.56 -5.37 -3.47
C GLN A 108 -6.18 -4.16 -2.61
N ASP A 109 -4.93 -3.69 -2.74
CA ASP A 109 -4.41 -2.46 -2.14
C ASP A 109 -5.26 -1.24 -2.51
N ARG A 110 -5.57 -1.08 -3.79
CA ARG A 110 -6.39 0.02 -4.28
C ARG A 110 -7.84 -0.05 -3.78
N ILE A 111 -8.38 -1.26 -3.59
CA ILE A 111 -9.69 -1.47 -2.96
C ILE A 111 -9.64 -1.02 -1.51
N ALA A 112 -8.61 -1.45 -0.76
CA ALA A 112 -8.44 -1.11 0.64
C ALA A 112 -8.27 0.40 0.84
N ASP A 113 -7.43 1.05 0.03
CA ASP A 113 -7.21 2.50 0.06
C ASP A 113 -8.51 3.27 -0.19
N ALA A 114 -9.26 2.89 -1.23
CA ALA A 114 -10.50 3.55 -1.56
C ALA A 114 -11.58 3.36 -0.49
N ALA A 115 -11.70 2.14 0.05
CA ALA A 115 -12.64 1.85 1.13
C ALA A 115 -12.29 2.63 2.41
N GLY A 116 -11.01 2.66 2.77
CA GLY A 116 -10.50 3.43 3.90
C GLY A 116 -10.76 4.94 3.73
N ALA A 117 -10.46 5.48 2.56
CA ALA A 117 -10.71 6.89 2.27
C ALA A 117 -12.19 7.24 2.33
N ALA A 118 -13.05 6.41 1.74
CA ALA A 118 -14.48 6.64 1.76
C ALA A 118 -15.12 6.51 3.16
N ALA A 119 -14.47 5.81 4.08
CA ALA A 119 -14.90 5.70 5.47
C ALA A 119 -14.41 6.88 6.34
N LEU A 120 -13.22 7.43 6.04
CA LEU A 120 -12.54 8.37 6.94
C LEU A 120 -12.59 9.82 6.46
N TYR A 121 -12.84 10.08 5.18
CA TYR A 121 -12.77 11.41 4.57
C TYR A 121 -14.04 11.78 3.82
N SER A 122 -14.19 13.08 3.57
CA SER A 122 -15.28 13.60 2.74
C SER A 122 -15.10 13.20 1.27
N LEU A 123 -16.21 12.87 0.62
CA LEU A 123 -16.25 12.57 -0.81
C LEU A 123 -16.78 13.78 -1.62
N PRO A 124 -16.38 13.99 -2.88
CA PRO A 124 -15.45 13.15 -3.62
C PRO A 124 -14.02 13.30 -3.12
N CYS A 125 -13.19 12.26 -3.31
CA CYS A 125 -11.78 12.32 -2.94
C CYS A 125 -10.89 11.52 -3.91
N MET A 126 -9.59 11.76 -3.81
CA MET A 126 -8.57 10.97 -4.49
C MET A 126 -7.60 10.43 -3.44
N THR A 127 -7.33 9.12 -3.46
CA THR A 127 -6.24 8.54 -2.69
C THR A 127 -4.96 8.55 -3.50
N VAL A 128 -3.84 8.72 -2.79
CA VAL A 128 -2.51 8.64 -3.36
C VAL A 128 -1.66 7.74 -2.47
N ASP A 129 -1.25 6.59 -3.00
CA ASP A 129 -0.26 5.73 -2.35
C ASP A 129 1.09 5.90 -3.05
N LEU A 130 2.11 6.36 -2.31
CA LEU A 130 3.47 6.60 -2.79
C LEU A 130 4.36 5.41 -2.45
N GLY A 131 4.18 4.31 -3.15
CA GLY A 131 4.92 3.07 -2.97
C GLY A 131 5.97 2.80 -4.04
N THR A 132 6.21 1.51 -4.32
CA THR A 132 7.04 1.03 -5.44
C THR A 132 6.48 1.49 -6.79
N ALA A 133 5.17 1.41 -6.96
CA ALA A 133 4.40 2.21 -7.89
C ALA A 133 3.63 3.26 -7.08
N SER A 134 3.41 4.44 -7.65
CA SER A 134 2.47 5.40 -7.07
C SER A 134 1.11 5.18 -7.70
N THR A 135 0.12 4.86 -6.89
CA THR A 135 -1.25 4.61 -7.34
C THR A 135 -2.19 5.73 -6.91
N TYR A 136 -3.09 6.07 -7.82
CA TYR A 136 -4.06 7.15 -7.63
C TYR A 136 -5.44 6.59 -7.87
N ASN A 137 -6.35 6.78 -6.92
CA ASN A 137 -7.71 6.26 -7.00
C ASN A 137 -8.70 7.39 -6.79
N VAL A 138 -9.67 7.52 -7.68
CA VAL A 138 -10.70 8.56 -7.63
C VAL A 138 -12.02 7.94 -7.16
N ILE A 139 -12.58 8.53 -6.13
CA ILE A 139 -13.86 8.12 -5.54
C ILE A 139 -14.84 9.30 -5.66
N SER A 140 -15.98 9.06 -6.29
CA SER A 140 -17.04 10.06 -6.47
C SER A 140 -17.81 10.35 -5.19
N ALA A 141 -18.61 11.40 -5.21
CA ALA A 141 -19.47 11.80 -4.10
C ALA A 141 -20.51 10.74 -3.73
N ASP A 142 -20.96 9.95 -4.70
CA ASP A 142 -21.91 8.85 -4.54
C ASP A 142 -21.24 7.48 -4.29
N ARG A 143 -19.99 7.50 -3.78
CA ARG A 143 -19.23 6.32 -3.35
C ARG A 143 -18.89 5.33 -4.48
N ARG A 144 -18.71 5.82 -5.70
CA ARG A 144 -18.22 5.00 -6.81
C ARG A 144 -16.70 5.12 -6.95
N PHE A 145 -16.05 3.98 -7.05
CA PHE A 145 -14.64 3.91 -7.49
C PHE A 145 -14.62 4.11 -9.00
N LEU A 146 -14.13 5.28 -9.45
CA LEU A 146 -14.15 5.67 -10.86
C LEU A 146 -12.92 5.19 -11.64
N GLY A 147 -11.94 4.62 -10.97
CA GLY A 147 -10.65 4.27 -11.56
C GLY A 147 -9.53 5.15 -11.04
N GLY A 148 -8.51 5.32 -11.85
CA GLY A 148 -7.34 6.11 -11.48
C GLY A 148 -6.17 5.88 -12.43
N PHE A 149 -4.97 6.19 -11.99
CA PHE A 149 -3.75 6.01 -12.76
C PHE A 149 -2.62 5.49 -11.89
N ILE A 150 -1.62 4.89 -12.54
CA ILE A 150 -0.46 4.29 -11.89
C ILE A 150 0.78 4.83 -12.58
N VAL A 151 1.75 5.28 -11.80
CA VAL A 151 3.05 5.75 -12.27
C VAL A 151 4.17 5.08 -11.48
N PRO A 152 5.41 5.05 -11.99
CA PRO A 152 6.53 4.58 -11.20
C PRO A 152 6.68 5.41 -9.91
N GLY A 153 6.93 4.75 -8.78
CA GLY A 153 7.23 5.45 -7.53
C GLY A 153 8.53 6.24 -7.61
N VAL A 154 8.73 7.20 -6.72
CA VAL A 154 9.90 8.11 -6.71
C VAL A 154 11.21 7.33 -6.74
N GLN A 155 11.37 6.37 -5.82
CA GLN A 155 12.56 5.52 -5.76
C GLN A 155 12.72 4.63 -6.99
N THR A 156 11.61 4.12 -7.52
CA THR A 156 11.60 3.29 -8.75
C THR A 156 12.04 4.10 -9.95
N SER A 157 11.57 5.35 -10.08
CA SER A 157 11.99 6.28 -11.13
C SER A 157 13.48 6.59 -11.07
N LEU A 158 14.02 6.89 -9.89
CA LEU A 158 15.44 7.15 -9.71
C LEU A 158 16.30 5.92 -10.06
N ARG A 159 15.88 4.73 -9.64
CA ARG A 159 16.56 3.48 -10.00
C ARG A 159 16.51 3.20 -11.50
N ALA A 160 15.37 3.46 -12.15
CA ALA A 160 15.22 3.26 -13.59
C ALA A 160 16.13 4.20 -14.39
N ILE A 161 16.24 5.46 -14.00
CA ILE A 161 17.15 6.43 -14.63
C ILE A 161 18.60 5.97 -14.47
N SER A 162 19.02 5.60 -13.26
CA SER A 162 20.39 5.13 -13.01
C SER A 162 20.70 3.84 -13.78
N ALA A 163 19.76 2.89 -13.85
CA ALA A 163 19.97 1.64 -14.58
C ALA A 163 19.96 1.82 -16.12
N GLY A 164 19.23 2.84 -16.60
CA GLY A 164 19.10 3.12 -18.05
C GLY A 164 20.14 4.08 -18.61
N THR A 165 21.07 4.59 -17.80
CA THR A 165 22.07 5.57 -18.25
C THR A 165 23.47 5.24 -17.72
N ALA A 166 24.50 5.56 -18.51
CA ALA A 166 25.89 5.24 -18.16
C ALA A 166 26.52 6.20 -17.12
N GLN A 167 25.93 7.39 -16.94
CA GLN A 167 26.57 8.46 -16.15
C GLN A 167 25.77 8.91 -14.92
N LEU A 168 24.50 8.53 -14.80
CA LEU A 168 23.69 8.95 -13.65
C LEU A 168 23.85 7.97 -12.49
N PRO A 169 24.30 8.45 -11.31
CA PRO A 169 24.54 7.58 -10.18
C PRO A 169 23.24 7.09 -9.54
N PRO A 170 23.23 5.93 -8.87
CA PRO A 170 22.14 5.53 -8.01
C PRO A 170 22.09 6.44 -6.79
N ILE A 171 20.97 7.08 -6.55
CA ILE A 171 20.74 7.95 -5.40
C ILE A 171 19.48 7.54 -4.64
N ALA A 172 19.43 7.89 -3.35
CA ALA A 172 18.21 7.86 -2.56
C ALA A 172 17.42 9.18 -2.75
N PRO A 173 16.08 9.15 -2.69
CA PRO A 173 15.31 10.38 -2.72
C PRO A 173 15.56 11.20 -1.45
N GLU A 174 15.97 12.43 -1.65
CA GLU A 174 16.21 13.41 -0.58
C GLU A 174 15.49 14.71 -0.91
N ALA A 175 15.15 15.49 0.12
CA ALA A 175 14.55 16.81 -0.06
C ALA A 175 15.54 17.74 -0.80
N PRO A 176 15.20 18.23 -2.00
CA PRO A 176 16.13 19.06 -2.76
C PRO A 176 16.26 20.44 -2.12
N ALA A 177 17.48 20.95 -2.03
CA ALA A 177 17.75 22.28 -1.48
C ALA A 177 17.18 23.41 -2.36
N ARG A 178 16.98 23.15 -3.65
CA ARG A 178 16.49 24.10 -4.65
C ARG A 178 15.79 23.40 -5.82
N LEU A 179 14.88 24.10 -6.48
CA LEU A 179 14.19 23.58 -7.66
C LEU A 179 15.15 23.39 -8.85
N ILE A 180 16.05 24.35 -9.08
CA ILE A 180 17.06 24.24 -10.14
C ILE A 180 18.36 23.76 -9.53
N GLY A 181 18.63 22.45 -9.66
CA GLY A 181 19.84 21.82 -9.16
C GLY A 181 21.11 22.35 -9.84
N LYS A 182 22.24 22.32 -9.14
CA LYS A 182 23.53 22.79 -9.63
C LYS A 182 24.53 21.67 -9.89
N ASN A 183 24.16 20.44 -9.54
CA ASN A 183 24.91 19.21 -9.81
C ASN A 183 23.91 18.08 -10.11
N THR A 184 24.42 16.94 -10.57
CA THR A 184 23.61 15.80 -11.01
C THR A 184 22.68 15.28 -9.93
N GLU A 185 23.14 15.14 -8.69
CA GLU A 185 22.34 14.63 -7.56
C GLU A 185 21.20 15.60 -7.21
N GLU A 186 21.48 16.90 -7.13
CA GLU A 186 20.45 17.92 -6.93
C GLU A 186 19.42 17.93 -8.07
N CYS A 187 19.87 17.76 -9.32
CA CYS A 187 18.97 17.71 -10.47
C CYS A 187 18.05 16.48 -10.42
N LEU A 188 18.61 15.31 -10.09
CA LEU A 188 17.84 14.07 -9.95
C LEU A 188 16.81 14.17 -8.81
N ASN A 189 17.24 14.66 -7.64
CA ASN A 189 16.34 14.83 -6.49
C ASN A 189 15.27 15.89 -6.75
N SER A 190 15.64 17.00 -7.36
CA SER A 190 14.66 18.03 -7.76
C SER A 190 13.62 17.49 -8.72
N GLY A 191 14.04 16.79 -9.78
CA GLY A 191 13.15 16.15 -10.74
C GLY A 191 12.23 15.10 -10.09
N ALA A 192 12.78 14.28 -9.19
CA ALA A 192 12.02 13.25 -8.50
C ALA A 192 10.99 13.83 -7.52
N VAL A 193 11.37 14.77 -6.68
CA VAL A 193 10.50 15.32 -5.62
C VAL A 193 9.53 16.37 -6.18
N TYR A 194 10.06 17.45 -6.78
CA TYR A 194 9.20 18.49 -7.32
C TYR A 194 8.42 18.05 -8.56
N GLY A 195 8.99 17.16 -9.38
CA GLY A 195 8.27 16.56 -10.50
C GLY A 195 7.07 15.72 -10.04
N THR A 196 7.24 14.94 -8.98
CA THR A 196 6.13 14.18 -8.38
C THR A 196 5.07 15.13 -7.79
N ALA A 197 5.47 16.17 -7.08
CA ALA A 197 4.53 17.17 -6.54
C ALA A 197 3.74 17.87 -7.65
N ALA A 198 4.41 18.34 -8.68
CA ALA A 198 3.76 19.01 -9.82
C ALA A 198 2.82 18.07 -10.60
N MET A 199 3.19 16.79 -10.71
CA MET A 199 2.31 15.77 -11.29
C MET A 199 1.05 15.60 -10.44
N LEU A 200 1.18 15.49 -9.12
CA LEU A 200 0.07 15.41 -8.17
C LEU A 200 -0.89 16.59 -8.33
N GLU A 201 -0.38 17.81 -8.23
CA GLU A 201 -1.16 19.05 -8.39
C GLU A 201 -1.86 19.11 -9.75
N GLY A 202 -1.13 18.77 -10.81
CA GLY A 202 -1.67 18.74 -12.15
C GLY A 202 -2.77 17.71 -12.38
N GLN A 203 -2.70 16.55 -11.71
CA GLN A 203 -3.72 15.51 -11.80
C GLN A 203 -4.95 15.87 -10.95
N ILE A 204 -4.77 16.38 -9.74
CA ILE A 204 -5.87 16.88 -8.90
C ILE A 204 -6.66 17.95 -9.66
N GLY A 205 -5.97 18.89 -10.31
CA GLY A 205 -6.62 19.93 -11.10
C GLY A 205 -7.36 19.44 -12.36
N ARG A 206 -7.13 18.19 -12.79
CA ARG A 206 -7.80 17.59 -13.96
C ARG A 206 -8.86 16.55 -13.59
N ALA A 207 -8.81 15.99 -12.38
CA ALA A 207 -9.77 15.02 -11.89
C ALA A 207 -11.06 15.74 -11.44
N HIS A 208 -11.82 16.24 -12.38
CA HIS A 208 -13.15 16.81 -12.11
C HIS A 208 -14.16 15.67 -12.03
N VAL A 209 -14.71 15.42 -10.85
CA VAL A 209 -15.72 14.41 -10.54
C VAL A 209 -16.86 15.00 -9.71
#